data_dbc4ae2cd21f459553d7c5b013c33afa
#
_entry.id   dbc4ae2cd21f459553d7c5b013c33afa
#
_cell.length_a   1.000
_cell.length_b   1.000
_cell.length_c   1.000
_cell.angle_alpha   90.00
_cell.angle_beta   90.00
_cell.angle_gamma   90.00
#
_symmetry.space_group_name_H-M   'P 1'
#
loop_
_entity.id
_entity.type
_entity.pdbx_description
1 polymer ?
#
loop_
_entity_poly.entity_id
_entity_poly.type
_entity_poly.pdbx_seq_one_letter_code
_entity_poly.pdbx_strand_id
1 'polypeptide(L)'
;MIMSELNAAGGEMAARVRDFDWASTALGPVEKWPQSLRIAAGICLRSRFPMFVWWGPELINIYNDSYVPMLGTRHPAALGHPAKDTWNEIWDVIGPQAQAVMEHGKATWNERVLLMMERQGYSEETYFTWSYSPIYDDSGRIGGVFCACVEETSRVFTERERDRLLKENDA
;
A
#
# COMPACT_ATOMS: atom_id res chain seq x y z
N MET A 1 -21.95 13.97 10.63
CA MET A 1 -20.64 14.67 10.59
C MET A 1 -19.43 13.72 10.82
N ILE A 2 -19.67 12.41 10.79
CA ILE A 2 -18.68 11.39 11.22
C ILE A 2 -17.77 10.93 10.05
N MET A 3 -18.00 11.38 8.83
CA MET A 3 -17.34 10.86 7.63
C MET A 3 -16.82 11.95 6.68
N SER A 4 -16.58 13.17 7.20
CA SER A 4 -16.14 14.27 6.34
C SER A 4 -14.81 13.97 5.63
N GLU A 5 -13.90 13.30 6.32
CA GLU A 5 -12.61 12.93 5.77
C GLU A 5 -12.72 11.95 4.60
N LEU A 6 -13.64 11.00 4.70
CA LEU A 6 -13.89 10.00 3.66
C LEU A 6 -14.89 10.49 2.60
N ASN A 7 -15.92 11.19 3.03
CA ASN A 7 -17.00 11.66 2.15
C ASN A 7 -16.52 12.74 1.16
N ALA A 8 -15.55 13.55 1.55
CA ALA A 8 -15.03 14.62 0.69
C ALA A 8 -14.02 14.11 -0.35
N ALA A 9 -13.52 12.89 -0.22
CA ALA A 9 -12.64 12.30 -1.21
C ALA A 9 -13.42 11.84 -2.43
N GLY A 10 -12.92 12.14 -3.63
CA GLY A 10 -13.46 11.66 -4.90
C GLY A 10 -12.75 10.39 -5.39
N GLY A 11 -13.22 9.85 -6.52
CA GLY A 11 -12.62 8.72 -7.19
C GLY A 11 -13.21 7.37 -6.83
N GLU A 12 -12.71 6.33 -7.48
CA GLU A 12 -13.22 4.96 -7.35
C GLU A 12 -13.03 4.42 -5.94
N MET A 13 -11.81 4.54 -5.40
CA MET A 13 -11.51 3.95 -4.11
C MET A 13 -12.21 4.64 -2.95
N ALA A 14 -12.40 5.95 -3.02
CA ALA A 14 -13.20 6.65 -2.02
C ALA A 14 -14.65 6.12 -1.98
N ALA A 15 -15.25 5.89 -3.15
CA ALA A 15 -16.58 5.30 -3.24
C ALA A 15 -16.59 3.86 -2.68
N ARG A 16 -15.63 3.04 -3.07
CA ARG A 16 -15.51 1.65 -2.57
C ARG A 16 -15.34 1.59 -1.06
N VAL A 17 -14.53 2.48 -0.48
CA VAL A 17 -14.33 2.54 0.97
C VAL A 17 -15.61 2.95 1.69
N ARG A 18 -16.38 3.89 1.15
CA ARG A 18 -17.66 4.28 1.72
C ARG A 18 -18.69 3.15 1.71
N ASP A 19 -18.72 2.36 0.64
CA ASP A 19 -19.72 1.32 0.39
C ASP A 19 -19.33 -0.05 0.96
N PHE A 20 -18.09 -0.22 1.40
CA PHE A 20 -17.57 -1.49 1.91
C PHE A 20 -18.20 -1.85 3.26
N ASP A 21 -18.50 -3.13 3.47
CA ASP A 21 -18.99 -3.65 4.73
C ASP A 21 -17.84 -3.83 5.74
N TRP A 22 -17.42 -2.72 6.33
CA TRP A 22 -16.36 -2.72 7.34
C TRP A 22 -16.77 -3.41 8.63
N ALA A 23 -18.05 -3.46 8.92
CA ALA A 23 -18.56 -4.13 10.12
C ALA A 23 -18.23 -5.64 10.13
N SER A 24 -18.07 -6.25 8.94
CA SER A 24 -17.70 -7.65 8.80
C SER A 24 -16.19 -7.89 8.92
N THR A 25 -15.40 -6.84 9.04
CA THR A 25 -13.94 -6.90 9.16
C THR A 25 -13.47 -6.66 10.59
N ALA A 26 -12.17 -6.95 10.85
CA ALA A 26 -11.55 -6.63 12.14
C ALA A 26 -11.53 -5.13 12.46
N LEU A 27 -11.66 -4.25 11.47
CA LEU A 27 -11.74 -2.81 11.66
C LEU A 27 -13.07 -2.35 12.28
N GLY A 28 -14.13 -3.12 12.11
CA GLY A 28 -15.47 -2.70 12.52
C GLY A 28 -16.04 -1.55 11.70
N PRO A 29 -17.28 -1.12 11.97
CA PRO A 29 -17.95 -0.07 11.20
C PRO A 29 -17.18 1.26 11.26
N VAL A 30 -17.21 2.00 10.17
CA VAL A 30 -16.43 3.25 10.02
C VAL A 30 -16.73 4.27 11.13
N GLU A 31 -17.96 4.30 11.61
CA GLU A 31 -18.40 5.20 12.67
C GLU A 31 -17.64 4.97 13.98
N LYS A 32 -17.06 3.78 14.14
CA LYS A 32 -16.27 3.39 15.32
C LYS A 32 -14.76 3.43 15.09
N TRP A 33 -14.33 3.81 13.88
CA TRP A 33 -12.91 3.91 13.61
C TRP A 33 -12.25 4.97 14.49
N PRO A 34 -11.02 4.72 14.98
CA PRO A 34 -10.25 5.75 15.66
C PRO A 34 -10.04 6.96 14.74
N GLN A 35 -9.94 8.15 15.32
CA GLN A 35 -9.70 9.36 14.53
C GLN A 35 -8.41 9.27 13.72
N SER A 36 -7.35 8.69 14.28
CA SER A 36 -6.09 8.46 13.58
C SER A 36 -6.25 7.63 12.30
N LEU A 37 -7.05 6.56 12.32
CA LEU A 37 -7.33 5.77 11.13
C LEU A 37 -8.14 6.57 10.10
N ARG A 38 -9.15 7.32 10.53
CA ARG A 38 -9.95 8.15 9.62
C ARG A 38 -9.11 9.22 8.93
N ILE A 39 -8.21 9.86 9.67
CA ILE A 39 -7.30 10.87 9.12
C ILE A 39 -6.34 10.23 8.11
N ALA A 40 -5.70 9.13 8.47
CA ALA A 40 -4.76 8.44 7.59
C ALA A 40 -5.43 7.95 6.31
N ALA A 41 -6.60 7.33 6.42
CA ALA A 41 -7.39 6.89 5.27
C ALA A 41 -7.82 8.08 4.39
N GLY A 42 -8.23 9.19 4.99
CA GLY A 42 -8.61 10.40 4.26
C GLY A 42 -7.44 10.99 3.47
N ILE A 43 -6.24 11.06 4.05
CA ILE A 43 -5.03 11.51 3.35
C ILE A 43 -4.71 10.56 2.20
N CYS A 44 -4.72 9.26 2.46
CA CYS A 44 -4.47 8.23 1.46
C CYS A 44 -5.41 8.36 0.25
N LEU A 45 -6.72 8.42 0.49
CA LEU A 45 -7.73 8.47 -0.57
C LEU A 45 -7.69 9.75 -1.40
N ARG A 46 -7.19 10.86 -0.84
CA ARG A 46 -7.08 12.15 -1.56
C ARG A 46 -5.77 12.30 -2.32
N SER A 47 -4.76 11.52 -1.98
CA SER A 47 -3.45 11.63 -2.62
C SER A 47 -3.47 11.05 -4.03
N ARG A 48 -2.71 11.69 -4.94
CA ARG A 48 -2.42 11.15 -6.27
C ARG A 48 -1.17 10.29 -6.30
N PHE A 49 -0.43 10.25 -5.22
CA PHE A 49 0.72 9.35 -5.06
C PHE A 49 0.23 7.97 -4.62
N PRO A 50 0.76 6.86 -5.16
CA PRO A 50 0.34 5.54 -4.72
C PRO A 50 0.57 5.33 -3.23
N MET A 51 -0.50 5.10 -2.50
CA MET A 51 -0.48 4.97 -1.04
C MET A 51 -1.46 3.90 -0.57
N PHE A 52 -1.15 3.31 0.57
CA PHE A 52 -2.07 2.46 1.31
C PHE A 52 -1.88 2.60 2.82
N VAL A 53 -2.90 2.20 3.53
CA VAL A 53 -2.90 2.01 4.99
C VAL A 53 -3.13 0.54 5.26
N TRP A 54 -2.30 -0.05 6.11
CA TRP A 54 -2.51 -1.37 6.69
C TRP A 54 -2.79 -1.20 8.17
N TRP A 55 -4.01 -1.52 8.60
CA TRP A 55 -4.44 -1.21 9.95
C TRP A 55 -4.65 -2.45 10.79
N GLY A 56 -4.27 -2.36 12.06
CA GLY A 56 -4.43 -3.41 13.05
C GLY A 56 -3.43 -4.55 12.93
N PRO A 57 -3.50 -5.53 13.82
CA PRO A 57 -2.55 -6.66 13.85
C PRO A 57 -2.64 -7.54 12.60
N GLU A 58 -3.79 -7.56 11.93
CA GLU A 58 -3.96 -8.29 10.66
C GLU A 58 -3.55 -7.48 9.43
N LEU A 59 -3.17 -6.21 9.60
CA LEU A 59 -2.75 -5.32 8.51
C LEU A 59 -3.82 -5.26 7.40
N ILE A 60 -5.03 -4.84 7.77
CA ILE A 60 -6.16 -4.71 6.86
C ILE A 60 -5.93 -3.57 5.89
N ASN A 61 -6.14 -3.83 4.61
CA ASN A 61 -5.72 -2.99 3.51
C ASN A 61 -6.77 -1.94 3.13
N ILE A 62 -6.35 -0.67 3.10
CA ILE A 62 -7.08 0.46 2.54
C ILE A 62 -6.11 1.16 1.58
N TYR A 63 -6.49 1.34 0.33
CA TYR A 63 -5.60 1.92 -0.68
C TYR A 63 -6.31 2.93 -1.57
N ASN A 64 -5.54 3.76 -2.27
CA ASN A 64 -6.05 4.79 -3.16
C ASN A 64 -6.07 4.38 -4.63
N ASP A 65 -6.66 5.23 -5.48
CA ASP A 65 -6.78 4.98 -6.91
C ASP A 65 -5.42 4.79 -7.58
N SER A 66 -4.42 5.58 -7.20
CA SER A 66 -3.07 5.51 -7.78
C SER A 66 -2.35 4.19 -7.49
N TYR A 67 -2.75 3.48 -6.44
CA TYR A 67 -2.21 2.17 -6.08
C TYR A 67 -2.84 1.02 -6.85
N VAL A 68 -4.03 1.21 -7.42
CA VAL A 68 -4.78 0.15 -8.13
C VAL A 68 -3.93 -0.58 -9.19
N PRO A 69 -3.15 0.11 -10.05
CA PRO A 69 -2.33 -0.57 -11.04
C PRO A 69 -1.30 -1.54 -10.44
N MET A 70 -0.83 -1.27 -9.22
CA MET A 70 0.15 -2.13 -8.54
C MET A 70 -0.45 -3.44 -8.05
N LEU A 71 -1.76 -3.46 -7.81
CA LEU A 71 -2.49 -4.66 -7.42
C LEU A 71 -2.81 -5.59 -8.60
N GLY A 72 -2.94 -5.05 -9.81
CA GLY A 72 -3.34 -5.80 -10.98
C GLY A 72 -4.70 -6.46 -10.78
N THR A 73 -4.78 -7.77 -11.01
CA THR A 73 -6.03 -8.54 -10.89
C THR A 73 -6.53 -8.70 -9.45
N ARG A 74 -5.74 -8.33 -8.46
CA ARG A 74 -6.12 -8.40 -7.04
C ARG A 74 -7.03 -7.26 -6.61
N HIS A 75 -7.16 -6.23 -7.43
CA HIS A 75 -8.15 -5.19 -7.24
C HIS A 75 -9.48 -5.63 -7.86
N PRO A 76 -10.65 -5.43 -7.21
CA PRO A 76 -10.86 -4.75 -5.92
C PRO A 76 -10.85 -5.68 -4.68
N ALA A 77 -10.63 -6.97 -4.85
CA ALA A 77 -10.74 -7.95 -3.76
C ALA A 77 -9.79 -7.67 -2.58
N ALA A 78 -8.65 -7.00 -2.84
CA ALA A 78 -7.68 -6.66 -1.80
C ALA A 78 -8.20 -5.69 -0.74
N LEU A 79 -9.22 -4.86 -1.07
CA LEU A 79 -9.78 -3.91 -0.12
C LEU A 79 -10.40 -4.64 1.08
N GLY A 80 -10.03 -4.21 2.28
CA GLY A 80 -10.59 -4.78 3.51
C GLY A 80 -10.06 -6.15 3.89
N HIS A 81 -9.07 -6.68 3.17
CA HIS A 81 -8.45 -7.97 3.45
C HIS A 81 -7.06 -7.80 4.07
N PRO A 82 -6.56 -8.82 4.79
CA PRO A 82 -5.19 -8.80 5.30
C PRO A 82 -4.16 -8.65 4.17
N ALA A 83 -3.18 -7.80 4.38
CA ALA A 83 -2.12 -7.56 3.38
C ALA A 83 -1.36 -8.83 3.01
N LYS A 84 -1.16 -9.73 3.96
CA LYS A 84 -0.50 -11.01 3.74
C LYS A 84 -1.20 -11.86 2.67
N ASP A 85 -2.53 -11.86 2.66
CA ASP A 85 -3.31 -12.64 1.69
C ASP A 85 -3.18 -12.04 0.27
N THR A 86 -3.09 -10.71 0.19
CA THR A 86 -2.89 -10.01 -1.08
C THR A 86 -1.50 -10.23 -1.66
N TRP A 87 -0.46 -10.20 -0.82
CA TRP A 87 0.94 -10.20 -1.23
C TRP A 87 1.70 -11.45 -0.78
N ASN A 88 1.04 -12.58 -0.81
CA ASN A 88 1.59 -13.83 -0.29
C ASN A 88 2.95 -14.19 -0.93
N GLU A 89 3.13 -13.97 -2.24
CA GLU A 89 4.36 -14.33 -2.95
C GLU A 89 5.58 -13.47 -2.56
N ILE A 90 5.37 -12.27 -2.03
CA ILE A 90 6.46 -11.38 -1.58
C ILE A 90 6.45 -11.13 -0.08
N TRP A 91 5.59 -11.85 0.65
CA TRP A 91 5.42 -11.59 2.10
C TRP A 91 6.68 -11.89 2.92
N ASP A 92 7.52 -12.80 2.47
CA ASP A 92 8.82 -13.07 3.10
C ASP A 92 9.76 -11.85 3.06
N VAL A 93 9.59 -10.94 2.10
CA VAL A 93 10.34 -9.68 1.99
C VAL A 93 9.64 -8.55 2.75
N ILE A 94 8.36 -8.31 2.47
CA ILE A 94 7.66 -7.12 2.99
C ILE A 94 7.05 -7.32 4.38
N GLY A 95 6.66 -8.55 4.71
CA GLY A 95 6.03 -8.87 6.00
C GLY A 95 6.89 -8.54 7.21
N PRO A 96 8.16 -9.00 7.25
CA PRO A 96 9.07 -8.67 8.36
C PRO A 96 9.31 -7.16 8.52
N GLN A 97 9.32 -6.39 7.42
CA GLN A 97 9.44 -4.93 7.48
C GLN A 97 8.21 -4.28 8.13
N ALA A 98 7.02 -4.68 7.70
CA ALA A 98 5.77 -4.19 8.30
C ALA A 98 5.68 -4.55 9.79
N GLN A 99 6.04 -5.78 10.13
CA GLN A 99 6.06 -6.25 11.52
C GLN A 99 7.02 -5.43 12.38
N ALA A 100 8.22 -5.13 11.88
CA ALA A 100 9.20 -4.31 12.60
C ALA A 100 8.70 -2.87 12.82
N VAL A 101 7.99 -2.30 11.85
CA VAL A 101 7.35 -0.98 12.03
C VAL A 101 6.28 -1.04 13.12
N MET A 102 5.44 -2.07 13.12
CA MET A 102 4.41 -2.26 14.16
C MET A 102 5.01 -2.45 15.56
N GLU A 103 6.14 -3.11 15.67
CA GLU A 103 6.79 -3.38 16.95
C GLU A 103 7.65 -2.22 17.47
N HIS A 104 8.38 -1.56 16.57
CA HIS A 104 9.43 -0.60 16.95
C HIS A 104 9.14 0.84 16.53
N GLY A 105 8.18 1.08 15.65
CA GLY A 105 7.79 2.42 15.23
C GLY A 105 8.83 3.16 14.38
N LYS A 106 9.77 2.42 13.76
CA LYS A 106 10.81 3.03 12.94
C LYS A 106 10.47 2.85 11.47
N ALA A 107 10.40 3.97 10.73
CA ALA A 107 10.13 3.96 9.29
C ALA A 107 11.22 3.20 8.52
N THR A 108 10.82 2.53 7.44
CA THR A 108 11.71 1.83 6.52
C THR A 108 12.01 2.69 5.29
N TRP A 109 13.07 2.34 4.58
CA TRP A 109 13.37 2.88 3.27
C TRP A 109 13.89 1.78 2.36
N ASN A 110 13.25 1.62 1.20
CA ASN A 110 13.63 0.64 0.19
C ASN A 110 13.67 1.34 -1.17
N GLU A 111 14.79 1.26 -1.86
CA GLU A 111 14.99 1.92 -3.14
C GLU A 111 15.28 0.90 -4.23
N ARG A 112 14.43 0.90 -5.26
CA ARG A 112 14.54 0.04 -6.45
C ARG A 112 14.79 -1.44 -6.11
N VAL A 113 14.00 -1.95 -5.17
CA VAL A 113 14.11 -3.34 -4.74
C VAL A 113 13.35 -4.24 -5.70
N LEU A 114 14.01 -5.32 -6.13
CA LEU A 114 13.39 -6.36 -6.94
C LEU A 114 12.32 -7.10 -6.14
N LEU A 115 11.11 -7.13 -6.66
CA LEU A 115 10.01 -7.93 -6.15
C LEU A 115 9.45 -8.78 -7.29
N MET A 116 9.51 -10.10 -7.15
CA MET A 116 8.90 -11.02 -8.12
C MET A 116 7.42 -11.15 -7.79
N MET A 117 6.57 -10.46 -8.55
CA MET A 117 5.13 -10.38 -8.31
C MET A 117 4.33 -11.29 -9.23
N GLU A 118 3.17 -11.72 -8.76
CA GLU A 118 2.23 -12.55 -9.53
C GLU A 118 0.87 -11.88 -9.69
N ARG A 119 0.84 -10.54 -9.69
CA ARG A 119 -0.38 -9.72 -9.72
C ARG A 119 -1.22 -9.89 -11.00
N GLN A 120 -0.64 -10.42 -12.07
CA GLN A 120 -1.33 -10.66 -13.36
C GLN A 120 -1.53 -12.15 -13.67
N GLY A 121 -1.28 -13.02 -12.69
CA GLY A 121 -1.38 -14.46 -12.86
C GLY A 121 -0.12 -15.12 -13.43
N TYR A 122 0.96 -14.37 -13.60
CA TYR A 122 2.28 -14.86 -13.98
C TYR A 122 3.36 -14.12 -13.22
N SER A 123 4.55 -14.71 -13.13
CA SER A 123 5.67 -14.09 -12.41
C SER A 123 6.23 -12.91 -13.19
N GLU A 124 6.27 -11.74 -12.56
CA GLU A 124 6.80 -10.50 -13.11
C GLU A 124 8.04 -10.04 -12.33
N GLU A 125 9.09 -9.66 -13.05
CA GLU A 125 10.20 -8.91 -12.49
C GLU A 125 9.76 -7.45 -12.32
N THR A 126 9.62 -6.99 -11.08
CA THR A 126 9.22 -5.61 -10.76
C THR A 126 10.21 -4.96 -9.80
N TYR A 127 10.29 -3.64 -9.86
CA TYR A 127 11.14 -2.83 -8.99
C TYR A 127 10.31 -1.74 -8.34
N PHE A 128 10.45 -1.63 -7.01
CA PHE A 128 9.70 -0.66 -6.21
C PHE A 128 10.61 0.12 -5.29
N THR A 129 10.26 1.38 -5.11
CA THR A 129 10.76 2.24 -4.04
C THR A 129 9.61 2.51 -3.09
N TRP A 130 9.79 2.24 -1.79
CA TRP A 130 8.74 2.45 -0.80
C TRP A 130 9.28 2.72 0.59
N SER A 131 8.42 3.29 1.41
CA SER A 131 8.64 3.48 2.84
C SER A 131 7.40 3.05 3.61
N TYR A 132 7.60 2.24 4.63
CA TYR A 132 6.58 1.99 5.65
C TYR A 132 6.82 2.93 6.82
N SER A 133 5.76 3.59 7.28
CA SER A 133 5.78 4.49 8.43
C SER A 133 4.73 4.08 9.45
N PRO A 134 4.99 4.23 10.75
CA PRO A 134 4.00 3.90 11.76
C PRO A 134 2.86 4.93 11.78
N ILE A 135 1.65 4.45 12.00
CA ILE A 135 0.49 5.27 12.34
C ILE A 135 0.19 5.01 13.81
N TYR A 136 0.23 6.06 14.62
CA TYR A 136 -0.14 5.96 16.01
C TYR A 136 -1.66 6.06 16.16
N ASP A 137 -2.22 5.20 17.01
CA ASP A 137 -3.64 5.25 17.35
C ASP A 137 -3.93 6.37 18.35
N ASP A 138 -5.20 6.55 18.69
CA ASP A 138 -5.63 7.63 19.58
C ASP A 138 -5.10 7.47 21.02
N SER A 139 -4.59 6.30 21.38
CA SER A 139 -3.95 6.03 22.67
C SER A 139 -2.43 6.21 22.69
N GLY A 140 -1.84 6.56 21.55
CA GLY A 140 -0.39 6.72 21.40
C GLY A 140 0.37 5.43 21.10
N ARG A 141 -0.33 4.32 20.86
CA ARG A 141 0.26 3.06 20.40
C ARG A 141 0.30 2.99 18.88
N ILE A 142 1.13 2.12 18.34
CA ILE A 142 1.15 1.92 16.89
C ILE A 142 -0.07 1.10 16.49
N GLY A 143 -0.95 1.70 15.69
CA GLY A 143 -2.18 1.06 15.23
C GLY A 143 -2.09 0.50 13.82
N GLY A 144 -1.17 1.00 13.01
CA GLY A 144 -1.03 0.56 11.63
C GLY A 144 0.23 1.08 10.94
N VAL A 145 0.30 0.78 9.66
CA VAL A 145 1.39 1.14 8.76
C VAL A 145 0.86 2.01 7.63
N PHE A 146 1.53 3.10 7.35
CA PHE A 146 1.30 3.95 6.19
C PHE A 146 2.40 3.69 5.15
N CYS A 147 2.03 3.51 3.89
CA CYS A 147 3.00 3.33 2.82
C CYS A 147 2.76 4.32 1.69
N ALA A 148 3.83 4.94 1.25
CA ALA A 148 3.93 5.59 -0.04
C ALA A 148 4.93 4.80 -0.89
N CYS A 149 4.59 4.53 -2.15
CA CYS A 149 5.42 3.70 -3.01
C CYS A 149 5.39 4.16 -4.46
N VAL A 150 6.44 3.81 -5.19
CA VAL A 150 6.56 4.05 -6.63
C VAL A 150 7.00 2.75 -7.29
N GLU A 151 6.31 2.36 -8.35
CA GLU A 151 6.81 1.31 -9.22
C GLU A 151 7.83 1.91 -10.19
N GLU A 152 9.03 1.35 -10.21
CA GLU A 152 10.13 1.83 -11.04
C GLU A 152 10.54 0.84 -12.13
N THR A 153 9.73 -0.16 -12.38
CA THR A 153 10.02 -1.26 -13.32
C THR A 153 10.39 -0.76 -14.71
N SER A 154 9.54 0.06 -15.33
CA SER A 154 9.79 0.60 -16.68
C SER A 154 11.06 1.45 -16.73
N ARG A 155 11.31 2.24 -15.69
CA ARG A 155 12.50 3.07 -15.58
C ARG A 155 13.78 2.25 -15.50
N VAL A 156 13.76 1.19 -14.69
CA VAL A 156 14.90 0.28 -14.56
C VAL A 156 15.22 -0.39 -15.89
N PHE A 157 14.21 -0.89 -16.60
CA PHE A 157 14.42 -1.53 -17.91
C PHE A 157 14.92 -0.56 -18.96
N THR A 158 14.39 0.66 -19.00
CA THR A 158 14.85 1.71 -19.91
C THR A 158 16.30 2.08 -19.67
N GLU A 159 16.71 2.24 -18.40
CA GLU A 159 18.09 2.55 -18.04
C GLU A 159 19.03 1.41 -18.41
N ARG A 160 18.65 0.16 -18.18
CA ARG A 160 19.45 -1.01 -18.59
C ARG A 160 19.65 -1.08 -20.09
N GLU A 161 18.61 -0.84 -20.85
CA GLU A 161 18.70 -0.86 -22.32
C GLU A 161 19.60 0.25 -22.83
N ARG A 162 19.46 1.47 -22.30
CA ARG A 162 20.35 2.58 -22.62
C ARG A 162 21.81 2.22 -22.35
N ASP A 163 22.10 1.66 -21.16
CA ASP A 163 23.47 1.32 -20.76
C ASP A 163 24.05 0.20 -21.64
N ARG A 164 23.22 -0.76 -22.07
CA ARG A 164 23.61 -1.80 -23.03
C ARG A 164 24.02 -1.19 -24.37
N LEU A 165 23.19 -0.31 -24.91
CA LEU A 165 23.47 0.35 -26.20
C LEU A 165 24.73 1.22 -26.16
N LEU A 166 24.98 1.91 -25.06
CA LEU A 166 26.22 2.70 -24.89
C LEU A 166 27.45 1.81 -24.91
N LYS A 167 27.42 0.67 -24.22
CA LYS A 167 28.54 -0.27 -24.21
C LYS A 167 28.82 -0.89 -25.58
N GLU A 168 27.78 -1.17 -26.36
CA GLU A 168 27.91 -1.71 -27.73
C GLU A 168 28.52 -0.67 -28.69
N ASN A 169 28.22 0.62 -28.51
CA ASN A 169 28.75 1.70 -29.35
C ASN A 169 30.22 2.04 -29.01
N ASP A 170 30.68 1.73 -27.79
CA ASP A 170 32.05 1.97 -27.35
C ASP A 170 33.00 0.79 -27.67
N ALA A 171 32.45 -0.29 -28.19
CA ALA A 171 33.21 -1.48 -28.61
C ALA A 171 33.52 -1.43 -30.12
#